data_4adc1276005248bd3bbfaa228daa26e2
#
_entry.id   4adc1276005248bd3bbfaa228daa26e2
#
_cell.length_a   1.000
_cell.length_b   1.000
_cell.length_c   1.000
_cell.angle_alpha   90.00
_cell.angle_beta   90.00
_cell.angle_gamma   90.00
#
_symmetry.space_group_name_H-M   'P 1'
#
loop_
_entity.id
_entity.type
_entity.pdbx_description
1 polymer ?
#
loop_
_entity_poly.entity_id
_entity_poly.type
_entity_poly.pdbx_seq_one_letter_code
_entity_poly.pdbx_strand_id
1 'polypeptide(L)'
;MYLPVQTHVAHGTGVIALDRPEALNALDLTMVRAMTEALEAWREDDGVRSVVVRSTSPKAFCAGGDIRTIRAASLRGDHAAVREYFAAEYGLNALIAAFPKPYTALIDGFALGGGLGISVHGTARVVTERAALAMPETAIGFFPDIGASHFLPRLPGSVGRYLGLTGARIEGAAAVGCSLATHYVHSSELPALEEALTGGGEPAAVLDRFAVAAPASEIGAHLDAIDRCFSAPELPEVLERLAAEDGDWAADTLAGLRRMSPTSLFVTFELLRRGAGSDLGACLDRELLLACRTARAHDFIEGVRAALVDKDRNPRWSPDPLTDADRAELLSWFDA
;
A
#
# COMPACT_ATOMS: atom_id res chain seq x y z
N MET A 1 27.62 -8.39 -9.40
CA MET A 1 26.79 -8.39 -8.18
C MET A 1 25.35 -8.17 -8.64
N TYR A 2 24.41 -9.01 -8.28
CA TYR A 2 22.99 -8.85 -8.62
C TYR A 2 22.42 -7.69 -7.77
N LEU A 3 21.79 -6.73 -8.45
CA LEU A 3 21.17 -5.57 -7.79
C LEU A 3 19.65 -5.74 -7.86
N PRO A 4 18.94 -5.75 -6.71
CA PRO A 4 17.48 -5.94 -6.67
C PRO A 4 16.69 -4.73 -7.19
N VAL A 5 17.36 -3.61 -7.44
CA VAL A 5 16.87 -2.43 -8.15
C VAL A 5 17.90 -2.04 -9.19
N GLN A 6 17.46 -1.94 -10.44
CA GLN A 6 18.30 -1.47 -11.54
C GLN A 6 17.85 -0.06 -11.92
N THR A 7 18.80 0.86 -12.06
CA THR A 7 18.52 2.25 -12.39
C THR A 7 19.38 2.71 -13.57
N HIS A 8 18.79 3.45 -14.50
CA HIS A 8 19.48 4.09 -15.61
C HIS A 8 18.68 5.28 -16.15
N VAL A 9 19.30 6.08 -16.99
CA VAL A 9 18.61 7.18 -17.68
C VAL A 9 18.56 6.86 -19.18
N ALA A 10 17.38 6.93 -19.78
CA ALA A 10 17.14 6.74 -21.20
C ALA A 10 16.39 7.95 -21.77
N HIS A 11 16.99 8.67 -22.70
CA HIS A 11 16.43 9.84 -23.40
C HIS A 11 15.78 10.90 -22.47
N GLY A 12 16.35 11.06 -21.26
CA GLY A 12 15.84 12.00 -20.24
C GLY A 12 14.77 11.42 -19.34
N THR A 13 14.51 10.12 -19.39
CA THR A 13 13.65 9.41 -18.44
C THR A 13 14.52 8.55 -17.52
N GLY A 14 14.44 8.80 -16.21
CA GLY A 14 14.99 7.92 -15.18
C GLY A 14 14.14 6.65 -15.09
N VAL A 15 14.76 5.49 -15.21
CA VAL A 15 14.09 4.19 -15.14
C VAL A 15 14.53 3.48 -13.86
N ILE A 16 13.56 3.08 -13.05
CA ILE A 16 13.74 2.22 -11.89
C ILE A 16 13.05 0.88 -12.18
N ALA A 17 13.85 -0.18 -12.32
CA ALA A 17 13.35 -1.53 -12.50
C ALA A 17 13.53 -2.33 -11.21
N LEU A 18 12.41 -2.76 -10.62
CA LEU A 18 12.40 -3.67 -9.48
C LEU A 18 12.73 -5.07 -9.99
N ASP A 19 13.80 -5.66 -9.48
CA ASP A 19 14.35 -6.92 -9.97
C ASP A 19 14.73 -7.87 -8.82
N ARG A 20 13.72 -8.29 -8.06
CA ARG A 20 13.79 -9.31 -7.01
C ARG A 20 12.61 -10.29 -7.15
N PRO A 21 12.48 -10.96 -8.33
CA PRO A 21 11.29 -11.74 -8.69
C PRO A 21 11.02 -12.93 -7.77
N GLU A 22 12.05 -13.53 -7.16
CA GLU A 22 11.94 -14.64 -6.20
C GLU A 22 11.21 -14.23 -4.91
N ALA A 23 11.24 -12.95 -4.56
CA ALA A 23 10.51 -12.37 -3.44
C ALA A 23 9.31 -11.52 -3.89
N LEU A 24 8.86 -11.64 -5.16
CA LEU A 24 7.80 -10.81 -5.75
C LEU A 24 8.07 -9.31 -5.57
N ASN A 25 9.34 -8.90 -5.64
CA ASN A 25 9.82 -7.54 -5.43
C ASN A 25 9.47 -6.96 -4.03
N ALA A 26 9.37 -7.82 -2.99
CA ALA A 26 9.24 -7.32 -1.63
C ALA A 26 10.42 -6.41 -1.29
N LEU A 27 10.11 -5.20 -0.80
CA LEU A 27 11.08 -4.14 -0.53
C LEU A 27 11.90 -4.46 0.71
N ASP A 28 13.20 -4.67 0.53
CA ASP A 28 14.16 -4.62 1.62
C ASP A 28 14.82 -3.24 1.73
N LEU A 29 15.58 -3.02 2.80
CA LEU A 29 16.25 -1.73 3.03
C LEU A 29 17.23 -1.36 1.91
N THR A 30 17.82 -2.35 1.23
CA THR A 30 18.72 -2.12 0.09
C THR A 30 17.97 -1.56 -1.11
N MET A 31 16.79 -2.11 -1.41
CA MET A 31 15.93 -1.60 -2.48
C MET A 31 15.43 -0.19 -2.18
N VAL A 32 14.96 0.05 -0.96
CA VAL A 32 14.50 1.38 -0.52
C VAL A 32 15.60 2.42 -0.69
N ARG A 33 16.81 2.13 -0.23
CA ARG A 33 17.97 3.03 -0.36
C ARG A 33 18.36 3.27 -1.81
N ALA A 34 18.40 2.23 -2.63
CA ALA A 34 18.75 2.37 -4.04
C ALA A 34 17.75 3.25 -4.81
N MET A 35 16.45 3.12 -4.51
CA MET A 35 15.42 3.99 -5.08
C MET A 35 15.57 5.44 -4.60
N THR A 36 15.83 5.63 -3.30
CA THR A 36 16.06 6.96 -2.71
C THR A 36 17.25 7.63 -3.36
N GLU A 37 18.40 6.95 -3.44
CA GLU A 37 19.63 7.47 -4.06
C GLU A 37 19.41 7.88 -5.53
N ALA A 38 18.69 7.06 -6.31
CA ALA A 38 18.38 7.38 -7.69
C ALA A 38 17.49 8.63 -7.81
N LEU A 39 16.43 8.71 -7.01
CA LEU A 39 15.52 9.87 -7.03
C LEU A 39 16.21 11.15 -6.55
N GLU A 40 17.03 11.10 -5.51
CA GLU A 40 17.80 12.25 -5.05
C GLU A 40 18.79 12.74 -6.13
N ALA A 41 19.49 11.82 -6.79
CA ALA A 41 20.40 12.16 -7.88
C ALA A 41 19.66 12.78 -9.08
N TRP A 42 18.46 12.31 -9.41
CA TRP A 42 17.67 12.78 -10.55
C TRP A 42 16.84 14.04 -10.25
N ARG A 43 16.66 14.38 -8.99
CA ARG A 43 15.83 15.50 -8.57
C ARG A 43 16.27 16.82 -9.18
N GLU A 44 17.58 17.10 -9.11
CA GLU A 44 18.20 18.33 -9.57
C GLU A 44 18.92 18.18 -10.93
N ASP A 45 18.92 16.99 -11.53
CA ASP A 45 19.56 16.72 -12.82
C ASP A 45 18.64 17.16 -13.98
N ASP A 46 18.97 18.25 -14.65
CA ASP A 46 18.23 18.74 -15.83
C ASP A 46 18.20 17.74 -17.00
N GLY A 47 19.12 16.79 -17.03
CA GLY A 47 19.14 15.69 -17.99
C GLY A 47 18.01 14.66 -17.77
N VAL A 48 17.39 14.64 -16.58
CA VAL A 48 16.26 13.79 -16.26
C VAL A 48 14.98 14.64 -16.16
N ARG A 49 13.99 14.34 -17.00
CA ARG A 49 12.72 15.10 -17.08
C ARG A 49 11.52 14.35 -16.46
N SER A 50 11.63 13.04 -16.36
CA SER A 50 10.57 12.18 -15.80
C SER A 50 11.16 10.91 -15.21
N VAL A 51 10.38 10.17 -14.42
CA VAL A 51 10.76 8.86 -13.87
C VAL A 51 9.68 7.83 -14.21
N VAL A 52 10.12 6.64 -14.57
CA VAL A 52 9.28 5.44 -14.75
C VAL A 52 9.75 4.36 -13.79
N VAL A 53 8.81 3.81 -13.02
CA VAL A 53 9.06 2.64 -12.17
C VAL A 53 8.29 1.44 -12.70
N ARG A 54 8.99 0.33 -12.84
CA ARG A 54 8.44 -0.92 -13.36
C ARG A 54 8.98 -2.14 -12.64
N SER A 55 8.39 -3.29 -12.91
CA SER A 55 8.85 -4.58 -12.42
C SER A 55 9.45 -5.41 -13.55
N THR A 56 10.46 -6.23 -13.24
CA THR A 56 10.92 -7.31 -14.12
C THR A 56 10.13 -8.62 -13.90
N SER A 57 9.36 -8.70 -12.81
CA SER A 57 8.55 -9.88 -12.49
C SER A 57 7.23 -9.86 -13.27
N PRO A 58 6.86 -10.97 -13.93
CA PRO A 58 5.56 -11.07 -14.61
C PRO A 58 4.38 -11.28 -13.65
N LYS A 59 4.64 -11.45 -12.35
CA LYS A 59 3.62 -11.78 -11.34
C LYS A 59 3.27 -10.61 -10.43
N ALA A 60 4.22 -9.74 -10.17
CA ALA A 60 4.05 -8.67 -9.20
C ALA A 60 4.81 -7.42 -9.62
N PHE A 61 4.17 -6.28 -9.45
CA PHE A 61 4.88 -5.01 -9.39
C PHE A 61 5.74 -4.99 -8.12
N CYS A 62 5.09 -5.09 -6.94
CA CYS A 62 5.76 -5.20 -5.65
C CYS A 62 4.79 -5.77 -4.60
N ALA A 63 5.22 -6.79 -3.87
CA ALA A 63 4.40 -7.47 -2.85
C ALA A 63 4.46 -6.83 -1.45
N GLY A 64 4.96 -5.60 -1.33
CA GLY A 64 5.06 -4.87 -0.06
C GLY A 64 6.45 -4.90 0.55
N GLY A 65 6.55 -4.50 1.82
CA GLY A 65 7.79 -4.55 2.58
C GLY A 65 8.26 -5.98 2.89
N ASP A 66 9.57 -6.18 3.11
CA ASP A 66 10.11 -7.47 3.57
C ASP A 66 9.83 -7.68 5.07
N ILE A 67 8.55 -7.90 5.38
CA ILE A 67 8.02 -8.03 6.74
C ILE A 67 8.60 -9.23 7.51
N ARG A 68 9.11 -10.25 6.81
CA ARG A 68 9.82 -11.36 7.48
C ARG A 68 11.10 -10.88 8.14
N THR A 69 11.85 -10.02 7.47
CA THR A 69 13.07 -9.42 8.01
C THR A 69 12.74 -8.53 9.21
N ILE A 70 11.66 -7.74 9.13
CA ILE A 70 11.19 -6.89 10.25
C ILE A 70 10.78 -7.74 11.46
N ARG A 71 9.98 -8.81 11.24
CA ARG A 71 9.63 -9.75 12.31
C ARG A 71 10.88 -10.36 12.97
N ALA A 72 11.86 -10.79 12.18
CA ALA A 72 13.09 -11.37 12.70
C ALA A 72 13.89 -10.35 13.53
N ALA A 73 13.94 -9.09 13.14
CA ALA A 73 14.55 -8.01 13.93
C ALA A 73 13.78 -7.79 15.24
N SER A 74 12.44 -7.74 15.18
CA SER A 74 11.59 -7.60 16.37
C SER A 74 11.80 -8.71 17.39
N LEU A 75 11.88 -9.97 16.93
CA LEU A 75 12.13 -11.13 17.80
C LEU A 75 13.52 -11.09 18.48
N ARG A 76 14.51 -10.44 17.88
CA ARG A 76 15.84 -10.21 18.48
C ARG A 76 15.90 -8.98 19.37
N GLY A 77 14.80 -8.21 19.46
CA GLY A 77 14.79 -6.93 20.17
C GLY A 77 15.57 -5.81 19.46
N ASP A 78 15.87 -5.98 18.17
CA ASP A 78 16.58 -4.99 17.35
C ASP A 78 15.62 -3.87 16.87
N HIS A 79 15.21 -3.06 17.83
CA HIS A 79 14.28 -1.97 17.60
C HIS A 79 14.89 -0.84 16.73
N ALA A 80 16.22 -0.74 16.72
CA ALA A 80 16.91 0.23 15.88
C ALA A 80 16.76 -0.13 14.39
N ALA A 81 16.98 -1.40 14.03
CA ALA A 81 16.81 -1.89 12.67
C ALA A 81 15.35 -1.79 12.19
N VAL A 82 14.37 -2.07 13.07
CA VAL A 82 12.95 -1.90 12.76
C VAL A 82 12.63 -0.45 12.43
N ARG A 83 13.07 0.49 13.29
CA ARG A 83 12.86 1.93 13.06
C ARG A 83 13.57 2.42 11.80
N GLU A 84 14.80 1.98 11.56
CA GLU A 84 15.59 2.34 10.39
C GLU A 84 14.87 1.96 9.10
N TYR A 85 14.32 0.74 9.04
CA TYR A 85 13.57 0.27 7.89
C TYR A 85 12.36 1.16 7.60
N PHE A 86 11.45 1.33 8.57
CA PHE A 86 10.23 2.12 8.35
C PHE A 86 10.55 3.60 8.09
N ALA A 87 11.53 4.16 8.78
CA ALA A 87 11.94 5.55 8.53
C ALA A 87 12.48 5.74 7.10
N ALA A 88 13.25 4.78 6.58
CA ALA A 88 13.75 4.82 5.21
C ALA A 88 12.62 4.67 4.20
N GLU A 89 11.71 3.72 4.40
CA GLU A 89 10.56 3.48 3.51
C GLU A 89 9.63 4.71 3.46
N TYR A 90 9.28 5.27 4.62
CA TYR A 90 8.40 6.46 4.67
C TYR A 90 9.11 7.71 4.17
N GLY A 91 10.43 7.82 4.34
CA GLY A 91 11.24 8.85 3.70
C GLY A 91 11.20 8.76 2.18
N LEU A 92 11.25 7.57 1.60
CA LEU A 92 11.07 7.35 0.17
C LEU A 92 9.66 7.73 -0.29
N ASN A 93 8.61 7.38 0.47
CA ASN A 93 7.23 7.78 0.13
C ASN A 93 7.07 9.30 0.10
N ALA A 94 7.63 10.01 1.10
CA ALA A 94 7.65 11.47 1.14
C ALA A 94 8.44 12.06 -0.04
N LEU A 95 9.58 11.47 -0.40
CA LEU A 95 10.39 11.89 -1.54
C LEU A 95 9.63 11.76 -2.85
N ILE A 96 8.93 10.63 -3.08
CA ILE A 96 8.10 10.42 -4.27
C ILE A 96 6.98 11.46 -4.34
N ALA A 97 6.29 11.72 -3.22
CA ALA A 97 5.22 12.70 -3.16
C ALA A 97 5.68 14.14 -3.46
N ALA A 98 6.91 14.48 -3.05
CA ALA A 98 7.51 15.79 -3.25
C ALA A 98 8.40 15.86 -4.50
N PHE A 99 8.43 14.80 -5.33
CA PHE A 99 9.31 14.76 -6.48
C PHE A 99 8.86 15.77 -7.55
N PRO A 100 9.74 16.69 -8.01
CA PRO A 100 9.33 17.82 -8.83
C PRO A 100 9.06 17.48 -10.30
N LYS A 101 9.32 16.22 -10.70
CA LYS A 101 9.18 15.76 -12.08
C LYS A 101 8.14 14.64 -12.16
N PRO A 102 7.48 14.41 -13.32
CA PRO A 102 6.54 13.31 -13.49
C PRO A 102 7.13 11.97 -13.04
N TYR A 103 6.43 11.29 -12.14
CA TYR A 103 6.77 9.95 -11.64
C TYR A 103 5.64 9.00 -12.00
N THR A 104 5.90 8.04 -12.88
CA THR A 104 4.92 7.08 -13.41
C THR A 104 5.24 5.68 -12.93
N ALA A 105 4.32 5.03 -12.23
CA ALA A 105 4.40 3.62 -11.87
C ALA A 105 3.62 2.76 -12.86
N LEU A 106 4.27 1.75 -13.45
CA LEU A 106 3.66 0.77 -14.34
C LEU A 106 3.33 -0.48 -13.53
N ILE A 107 2.07 -0.59 -13.10
CA ILE A 107 1.61 -1.62 -12.17
C ILE A 107 0.96 -2.76 -12.96
N ASP A 108 1.67 -3.89 -13.06
CA ASP A 108 1.19 -5.10 -13.68
C ASP A 108 1.40 -6.29 -12.74
N GLY A 109 0.33 -6.99 -12.36
CA GLY A 109 0.35 -7.98 -11.29
C GLY A 109 0.13 -7.38 -9.89
N PHE A 110 0.64 -8.02 -8.85
CA PHE A 110 0.41 -7.62 -7.46
C PHE A 110 1.12 -6.30 -7.09
N ALA A 111 0.37 -5.37 -6.48
CA ALA A 111 0.87 -4.19 -5.80
C ALA A 111 0.26 -4.14 -4.39
N LEU A 112 1.01 -4.57 -3.38
CA LEU A 112 0.52 -4.75 -2.00
C LEU A 112 1.32 -3.87 -1.04
N GLY A 113 0.67 -3.29 -0.02
CA GLY A 113 1.34 -2.53 1.04
C GLY A 113 2.39 -1.56 0.53
N GLY A 114 3.67 -1.73 0.88
CA GLY A 114 4.79 -0.92 0.38
C GLY A 114 4.87 -0.78 -1.15
N GLY A 115 4.29 -1.73 -1.92
CA GLY A 115 4.15 -1.62 -3.37
C GLY A 115 3.23 -0.47 -3.79
N LEU A 116 2.18 -0.19 -3.00
CA LEU A 116 1.40 1.02 -3.15
C LEU A 116 2.20 2.26 -2.71
N GLY A 117 3.02 2.15 -1.66
CA GLY A 117 3.86 3.25 -1.18
C GLY A 117 4.79 3.82 -2.24
N ILE A 118 5.40 2.96 -3.05
CA ILE A 118 6.28 3.38 -4.14
C ILE A 118 5.55 3.77 -5.43
N SER A 119 4.21 3.78 -5.43
CA SER A 119 3.40 4.13 -6.61
C SER A 119 2.35 5.21 -6.36
N VAL A 120 1.60 5.13 -5.25
CA VAL A 120 0.40 5.96 -5.02
C VAL A 120 0.71 7.44 -4.90
N HIS A 121 1.90 7.80 -4.43
CA HIS A 121 2.35 9.17 -4.26
C HIS A 121 2.90 9.80 -5.55
N GLY A 122 3.09 9.01 -6.60
CA GLY A 122 3.57 9.49 -7.90
C GLY A 122 2.47 10.21 -8.71
N THR A 123 2.89 10.85 -9.80
CA THR A 123 1.99 11.61 -10.69
C THR A 123 1.01 10.69 -11.41
N ALA A 124 1.47 9.52 -11.87
CA ALA A 124 0.66 8.57 -12.60
C ALA A 124 0.84 7.13 -12.08
N ARG A 125 -0.27 6.42 -11.96
CA ARG A 125 -0.37 4.99 -11.62
C ARG A 125 -1.11 4.32 -12.76
N VAL A 126 -0.35 3.64 -13.62
CA VAL A 126 -0.88 2.89 -14.75
C VAL A 126 -1.12 1.46 -14.30
N VAL A 127 -2.33 0.96 -14.47
CA VAL A 127 -2.72 -0.40 -14.13
C VAL A 127 -3.22 -1.16 -15.35
N THR A 128 -3.08 -2.48 -15.30
CA THR A 128 -3.58 -3.39 -16.34
C THR A 128 -4.70 -4.28 -15.80
N GLU A 129 -5.28 -5.13 -16.65
CA GLU A 129 -6.23 -6.17 -16.24
C GLU A 129 -5.61 -7.23 -15.31
N ARG A 130 -4.28 -7.31 -15.26
CA ARG A 130 -3.54 -8.22 -14.38
C ARG A 130 -3.21 -7.60 -13.03
N ALA A 131 -3.35 -6.28 -12.90
CA ALA A 131 -3.06 -5.56 -11.68
C ALA A 131 -4.02 -5.95 -10.55
N ALA A 132 -3.47 -6.19 -9.36
CA ALA A 132 -4.23 -6.51 -8.17
C ALA A 132 -3.62 -5.77 -6.97
N LEU A 133 -4.39 -4.80 -6.45
CA LEU A 133 -3.96 -3.85 -5.43
C LEU A 133 -4.62 -4.18 -4.08
N ALA A 134 -3.86 -4.13 -2.99
CA ALA A 134 -4.42 -4.29 -1.64
C ALA A 134 -3.51 -3.68 -0.55
N MET A 135 -4.14 -3.37 0.60
CA MET A 135 -3.47 -3.07 1.87
C MET A 135 -3.84 -4.17 2.88
N PRO A 136 -3.17 -5.36 2.85
CA PRO A 136 -3.60 -6.54 3.61
C PRO A 136 -3.05 -6.59 5.05
N GLU A 137 -2.57 -5.48 5.59
CA GLU A 137 -1.80 -5.37 6.82
C GLU A 137 -2.56 -5.87 8.06
N THR A 138 -3.89 -5.64 8.12
CA THR A 138 -4.73 -6.09 9.25
C THR A 138 -4.73 -7.60 9.43
N ALA A 139 -4.52 -8.34 8.34
CA ALA A 139 -4.46 -9.81 8.35
C ALA A 139 -3.13 -10.36 8.92
N ILE A 140 -2.14 -9.50 9.11
CA ILE A 140 -0.83 -9.87 9.67
C ILE A 140 -0.50 -9.15 10.97
N GLY A 141 -1.52 -8.59 11.64
CA GLY A 141 -1.32 -7.89 12.91
C GLY A 141 -0.63 -6.54 12.76
N PHE A 142 -0.72 -5.92 11.59
CA PHE A 142 -0.21 -4.59 11.28
C PHE A 142 -1.36 -3.65 10.88
N PHE A 143 -1.06 -2.50 10.33
CA PHE A 143 -2.03 -1.53 9.83
C PHE A 143 -1.57 -1.00 8.47
N PRO A 144 -2.45 -0.51 7.59
CA PRO A 144 -2.08 0.21 6.38
C PRO A 144 -1.23 1.44 6.69
N ASP A 145 0.03 1.39 6.29
CA ASP A 145 1.07 2.40 6.47
C ASP A 145 1.42 3.09 5.15
N ILE A 146 2.65 3.53 4.95
CA ILE A 146 3.16 4.16 3.70
C ILE A 146 2.37 5.40 3.24
N GLY A 147 1.80 6.15 4.16
CA GLY A 147 0.91 7.28 3.89
C GLY A 147 -0.56 6.86 3.64
N ALA A 148 -0.95 5.62 3.96
CA ALA A 148 -2.31 5.14 3.77
C ALA A 148 -3.33 5.97 4.58
N SER A 149 -2.96 6.46 5.75
CA SER A 149 -3.81 7.35 6.52
C SER A 149 -4.04 8.70 5.85
N HIS A 150 -3.22 9.07 4.87
CA HIS A 150 -3.45 10.24 4.02
C HIS A 150 -4.31 9.89 2.81
N PHE A 151 -3.94 8.89 1.99
CA PHE A 151 -4.61 8.68 0.70
C PHE A 151 -5.92 7.89 0.81
N LEU A 152 -6.04 6.90 1.70
CA LEU A 152 -7.27 6.10 1.82
C LEU A 152 -8.50 6.95 2.20
N PRO A 153 -8.45 7.84 3.21
CA PRO A 153 -9.61 8.68 3.53
C PRO A 153 -10.01 9.68 2.43
N ARG A 154 -9.18 9.85 1.40
CA ARG A 154 -9.42 10.75 0.26
C ARG A 154 -10.00 10.04 -0.97
N LEU A 155 -10.11 8.73 -0.92
CA LEU A 155 -10.84 7.96 -1.92
C LEU A 155 -12.34 8.27 -1.83
N PRO A 156 -13.11 8.12 -2.92
CA PRO A 156 -14.55 8.40 -2.93
C PRO A 156 -15.31 7.62 -1.86
N GLY A 157 -16.24 8.29 -1.19
CA GLY A 157 -17.08 7.68 -0.17
C GLY A 157 -16.29 7.03 0.97
N SER A 158 -16.69 5.83 1.35
CA SER A 158 -16.04 5.04 2.42
C SER A 158 -15.14 3.92 1.89
N VAL A 159 -14.82 3.92 0.59
CA VAL A 159 -13.99 2.88 -0.05
C VAL A 159 -12.62 2.76 0.62
N GLY A 160 -11.99 3.88 0.97
CA GLY A 160 -10.68 3.83 1.63
C GLY A 160 -10.71 3.14 2.98
N ARG A 161 -11.76 3.39 3.77
CA ARG A 161 -11.94 2.70 5.05
C ARG A 161 -12.23 1.21 4.87
N TYR A 162 -13.06 0.86 3.88
CA TYR A 162 -13.30 -0.51 3.49
C TYR A 162 -11.99 -1.23 3.12
N LEU A 163 -11.20 -0.67 2.20
CA LEU A 163 -9.94 -1.27 1.77
C LEU A 163 -8.93 -1.41 2.92
N GLY A 164 -8.80 -0.37 3.75
CA GLY A 164 -7.84 -0.35 4.86
C GLY A 164 -8.18 -1.35 5.97
N LEU A 165 -9.46 -1.54 6.30
CA LEU A 165 -9.88 -2.46 7.35
C LEU A 165 -9.91 -3.92 6.87
N THR A 166 -10.44 -4.14 5.66
CA THR A 166 -10.65 -5.51 5.15
C THR A 166 -9.42 -6.11 4.49
N GLY A 167 -8.47 -5.27 4.03
CA GLY A 167 -7.40 -5.72 3.16
C GLY A 167 -7.90 -6.25 1.82
N ALA A 168 -9.10 -5.87 1.40
CA ALA A 168 -9.71 -6.34 0.16
C ALA A 168 -8.80 -6.05 -1.03
N ARG A 169 -8.64 -7.05 -1.87
CA ARG A 169 -7.90 -6.93 -3.12
C ARG A 169 -8.84 -6.45 -4.22
N ILE A 170 -8.42 -5.41 -4.91
CA ILE A 170 -9.15 -4.85 -6.05
C ILE A 170 -8.32 -4.99 -7.33
N GLU A 171 -9.02 -5.19 -8.44
CA GLU A 171 -8.44 -5.24 -9.78
C GLU A 171 -8.08 -3.85 -10.30
N GLY A 172 -7.24 -3.79 -11.35
CA GLY A 172 -6.81 -2.52 -11.93
C GLY A 172 -7.97 -1.62 -12.36
N ALA A 173 -9.03 -2.17 -12.95
CA ALA A 173 -10.23 -1.42 -13.32
C ALA A 173 -10.92 -0.79 -12.10
N ALA A 174 -11.04 -1.56 -11.00
CA ALA A 174 -11.59 -1.07 -9.74
C ALA A 174 -10.72 0.03 -9.13
N ALA A 175 -9.40 -0.13 -9.22
CA ALA A 175 -8.45 0.86 -8.70
C ALA A 175 -8.59 2.22 -9.43
N VAL A 176 -8.82 2.23 -10.75
CA VAL A 176 -9.15 3.46 -11.49
C VAL A 176 -10.51 4.01 -11.06
N GLY A 177 -11.53 3.14 -10.97
CA GLY A 177 -12.88 3.55 -10.58
C GLY A 177 -12.96 4.19 -9.20
N CYS A 178 -12.10 3.78 -8.24
CA CYS A 178 -12.03 4.39 -6.91
C CYS A 178 -10.87 5.42 -6.75
N SER A 179 -10.24 5.85 -7.84
CA SER A 179 -9.17 6.87 -7.85
C SER A 179 -7.85 6.42 -7.16
N LEU A 180 -7.68 5.15 -6.87
CA LEU A 180 -6.42 4.60 -6.37
C LEU A 180 -5.37 4.48 -7.49
N ALA A 181 -5.82 4.26 -8.74
CA ALA A 181 -5.01 4.35 -9.95
C ALA A 181 -5.52 5.48 -10.87
N THR A 182 -4.69 5.90 -11.84
CA THR A 182 -5.00 7.03 -12.74
C THR A 182 -5.33 6.62 -14.16
N HIS A 183 -4.68 5.57 -14.68
CA HIS A 183 -4.83 5.14 -16.06
C HIS A 183 -4.97 3.62 -16.12
N TYR A 184 -5.86 3.17 -17.02
CA TYR A 184 -6.00 1.77 -17.36
C TYR A 184 -5.46 1.53 -18.76
N VAL A 185 -4.58 0.53 -18.91
CA VAL A 185 -3.95 0.14 -20.17
C VAL A 185 -4.01 -1.37 -20.29
N HIS A 186 -4.27 -1.90 -21.49
CA HIS A 186 -4.17 -3.35 -21.71
C HIS A 186 -2.73 -3.83 -21.51
N SER A 187 -2.53 -4.94 -20.84
CA SER A 187 -1.18 -5.47 -20.57
C SER A 187 -0.38 -5.77 -21.84
N SER A 188 -1.05 -6.05 -22.95
CA SER A 188 -0.42 -6.22 -24.27
C SER A 188 0.25 -4.95 -24.79
N GLU A 189 -0.25 -3.77 -24.39
CA GLU A 189 0.26 -2.46 -24.80
C GLU A 189 1.36 -1.93 -23.85
N LEU A 190 1.54 -2.55 -22.68
CA LEU A 190 2.47 -2.07 -21.67
C LEU A 190 3.92 -1.97 -22.17
N PRO A 191 4.45 -2.91 -22.97
CA PRO A 191 5.79 -2.77 -23.55
C PRO A 191 5.94 -1.55 -24.48
N ALA A 192 4.93 -1.29 -25.33
CA ALA A 192 4.94 -0.14 -26.23
C ALA A 192 4.78 1.18 -25.46
N LEU A 193 3.97 1.20 -24.39
CA LEU A 193 3.86 2.34 -23.48
C LEU A 193 5.21 2.63 -22.80
N GLU A 194 5.88 1.61 -22.25
CA GLU A 194 7.20 1.74 -21.62
C GLU A 194 8.22 2.29 -22.61
N GLU A 195 8.29 1.74 -23.84
CA GLU A 195 9.17 2.24 -24.89
C GLU A 195 8.90 3.71 -25.23
N ALA A 196 7.63 4.11 -25.34
CA ALA A 196 7.26 5.49 -25.63
C ALA A 196 7.66 6.46 -24.50
N LEU A 197 7.48 6.06 -23.22
CA LEU A 197 7.87 6.86 -22.05
C LEU A 197 9.41 6.97 -21.96
N THR A 198 10.13 5.87 -22.15
CA THR A 198 11.59 5.83 -22.04
C THR A 198 12.28 6.35 -23.30
N GLY A 199 11.58 6.46 -24.42
CA GLY A 199 12.04 7.09 -25.67
C GLY A 199 12.02 8.63 -25.64
N GLY A 200 11.69 9.25 -24.50
CA GLY A 200 11.70 10.70 -24.31
C GLY A 200 10.39 11.40 -24.68
N GLY A 201 9.30 10.65 -24.82
CA GLY A 201 7.96 11.18 -24.98
C GLY A 201 7.53 11.98 -23.73
N GLU A 202 6.70 13.01 -23.93
CA GLU A 202 6.10 13.76 -22.81
C GLU A 202 5.10 12.84 -22.09
N PRO A 203 5.26 12.59 -20.75
CA PRO A 203 4.53 11.53 -20.06
C PRO A 203 3.01 11.64 -20.17
N ALA A 204 2.41 12.82 -19.99
CA ALA A 204 0.96 12.98 -20.04
C ALA A 204 0.43 12.66 -21.45
N ALA A 205 1.05 13.17 -22.50
CA ALA A 205 0.64 12.91 -23.88
C ALA A 205 0.83 11.43 -24.28
N VAL A 206 1.86 10.77 -23.77
CA VAL A 206 2.07 9.33 -23.98
C VAL A 206 0.97 8.54 -23.27
N LEU A 207 0.68 8.84 -21.99
CA LEU A 207 -0.36 8.16 -21.22
C LEU A 207 -1.73 8.33 -21.86
N ASP A 208 -2.11 9.52 -22.28
CA ASP A 208 -3.39 9.80 -22.96
C ASP A 208 -3.56 8.96 -24.24
N ARG A 209 -2.48 8.68 -24.95
CA ARG A 209 -2.52 7.87 -26.17
C ARG A 209 -2.78 6.38 -25.93
N PHE A 210 -2.28 5.84 -24.80
CA PHE A 210 -2.37 4.42 -24.49
C PHE A 210 -3.53 4.09 -23.55
N ALA A 211 -3.98 5.05 -22.75
CA ALA A 211 -5.06 4.83 -21.80
C ALA A 211 -6.39 4.54 -22.51
N VAL A 212 -7.11 3.58 -21.96
CA VAL A 212 -8.46 3.24 -22.39
C VAL A 212 -9.43 3.34 -21.21
N ALA A 213 -10.73 3.41 -21.50
CA ALA A 213 -11.75 3.37 -20.45
C ALA A 213 -11.65 2.06 -19.66
N ALA A 214 -11.53 2.15 -18.34
CA ALA A 214 -11.53 0.98 -17.48
C ALA A 214 -12.90 0.28 -17.54
N PRO A 215 -12.95 -1.07 -17.65
CA PRO A 215 -14.21 -1.80 -17.63
C PRO A 215 -14.92 -1.67 -16.27
N ALA A 216 -16.22 -2.01 -16.23
CA ALA A 216 -16.95 -2.10 -14.98
C ALA A 216 -16.28 -3.11 -14.03
N SER A 217 -16.26 -2.79 -12.74
CA SER A 217 -15.61 -3.59 -11.71
C SER A 217 -16.59 -4.11 -10.67
N GLU A 218 -16.25 -5.24 -10.03
CA GLU A 218 -17.09 -5.87 -9.00
C GLU A 218 -17.35 -4.91 -7.82
N ILE A 219 -16.33 -4.19 -7.35
CA ILE A 219 -16.49 -3.24 -6.25
C ILE A 219 -17.52 -2.15 -6.58
N GLY A 220 -17.68 -1.80 -7.86
CA GLY A 220 -18.66 -0.81 -8.31
C GLY A 220 -20.09 -1.17 -7.94
N ALA A 221 -20.43 -2.46 -7.90
CA ALA A 221 -21.75 -2.95 -7.50
C ALA A 221 -22.01 -2.80 -5.99
N HIS A 222 -20.98 -2.60 -5.18
CA HIS A 222 -21.07 -2.57 -3.72
C HIS A 222 -20.81 -1.20 -3.10
N LEU A 223 -20.57 -0.15 -3.90
CA LEU A 223 -20.21 1.18 -3.39
C LEU A 223 -21.24 1.74 -2.39
N ASP A 224 -22.53 1.62 -2.70
CA ASP A 224 -23.59 2.10 -1.80
C ASP A 224 -23.61 1.33 -0.46
N ALA A 225 -23.40 0.02 -0.49
CA ALA A 225 -23.32 -0.81 0.70
C ALA A 225 -22.03 -0.51 1.52
N ILE A 226 -20.91 -0.29 0.82
CA ILE A 226 -19.67 0.17 1.44
C ILE A 226 -19.90 1.49 2.18
N ASP A 227 -20.55 2.45 1.54
CA ASP A 227 -20.82 3.74 2.18
C ASP A 227 -21.76 3.61 3.38
N ARG A 228 -22.83 2.80 3.27
CA ARG A 228 -23.73 2.58 4.42
C ARG A 228 -23.00 1.95 5.61
N CYS A 229 -22.15 0.95 5.37
CA CYS A 229 -21.50 0.21 6.45
C CYS A 229 -20.27 0.92 7.00
N PHE A 230 -19.39 1.40 6.13
CA PHE A 230 -18.06 1.91 6.51
C PHE A 230 -18.03 3.42 6.82
N SER A 231 -19.12 4.16 6.64
CA SER A 231 -19.25 5.54 7.12
C SER A 231 -19.48 5.65 8.63
N ALA A 232 -19.68 4.53 9.32
CA ALA A 232 -19.93 4.50 10.77
C ALA A 232 -18.86 5.28 11.56
N PRO A 233 -19.24 6.00 12.63
CA PRO A 233 -18.32 6.80 13.44
C PRO A 233 -17.36 5.98 14.29
N GLU A 234 -17.72 4.70 14.57
CA GLU A 234 -16.93 3.79 15.40
C GLU A 234 -16.82 2.39 14.78
N LEU A 235 -15.74 1.69 15.05
CA LEU A 235 -15.49 0.35 14.52
C LEU A 235 -16.58 -0.69 14.90
N PRO A 236 -17.10 -0.75 16.14
CA PRO A 236 -18.19 -1.67 16.48
C PRO A 236 -19.43 -1.45 15.60
N GLU A 237 -19.78 -0.21 15.30
CA GLU A 237 -20.94 0.12 14.46
C GLU A 237 -20.72 -0.30 12.99
N VAL A 238 -19.48 -0.31 12.48
CA VAL A 238 -19.18 -0.91 11.17
C VAL A 238 -19.58 -2.38 11.14
N LEU A 239 -19.23 -3.13 12.18
CA LEU A 239 -19.55 -4.57 12.30
C LEU A 239 -21.07 -4.80 12.47
N GLU A 240 -21.76 -3.94 13.21
CA GLU A 240 -23.22 -3.99 13.38
C GLU A 240 -23.95 -3.70 12.08
N ARG A 241 -23.52 -2.68 11.34
CA ARG A 241 -24.11 -2.31 10.05
C ARG A 241 -23.89 -3.42 9.00
N LEU A 242 -22.69 -4.04 8.96
CA LEU A 242 -22.43 -5.20 8.10
C LEU A 242 -23.27 -6.42 8.49
N ALA A 243 -23.54 -6.62 9.78
CA ALA A 243 -24.40 -7.71 10.25
C ALA A 243 -25.89 -7.50 9.88
N ALA A 244 -26.30 -6.25 9.68
CA ALA A 244 -27.66 -5.86 9.31
C ALA A 244 -27.84 -5.63 7.78
N GLU A 245 -26.75 -5.53 7.02
CA GLU A 245 -26.77 -5.39 5.57
C GLU A 245 -27.06 -6.72 4.89
N ASP A 246 -27.94 -6.72 3.90
CA ASP A 246 -28.32 -7.93 3.18
C ASP A 246 -27.27 -8.35 2.14
N GLY A 247 -27.22 -9.65 1.87
CA GLY A 247 -26.48 -10.25 0.77
C GLY A 247 -25.10 -10.85 1.17
N ASP A 248 -24.58 -11.67 0.28
CA ASP A 248 -23.38 -12.47 0.51
C ASP A 248 -22.14 -11.59 0.71
N TRP A 249 -22.05 -10.46 -0.01
CA TRP A 249 -20.92 -9.54 0.13
C TRP A 249 -20.77 -9.03 1.58
N ALA A 250 -21.87 -8.64 2.22
CA ALA A 250 -21.82 -8.14 3.59
C ALA A 250 -21.45 -9.24 4.58
N ALA A 251 -22.04 -10.42 4.42
CA ALA A 251 -21.73 -11.59 5.25
C ALA A 251 -20.26 -12.00 5.12
N ASP A 252 -19.72 -12.09 3.91
CA ASP A 252 -18.34 -12.45 3.63
C ASP A 252 -17.37 -11.37 4.16
N THR A 253 -17.71 -10.09 3.99
CA THR A 253 -16.93 -8.96 4.51
C THR A 253 -16.86 -9.01 6.04
N LEU A 254 -17.98 -9.20 6.71
CA LEU A 254 -18.04 -9.33 8.18
C LEU A 254 -17.24 -10.54 8.66
N ALA A 255 -17.39 -11.70 8.01
CA ALA A 255 -16.62 -12.90 8.33
C ALA A 255 -15.12 -12.67 8.09
N GLY A 256 -14.76 -11.90 7.07
CA GLY A 256 -13.39 -11.46 6.80
C GLY A 256 -12.83 -10.63 7.96
N LEU A 257 -13.50 -9.56 8.35
CA LEU A 257 -13.09 -8.67 9.45
C LEU A 257 -12.91 -9.41 10.77
N ARG A 258 -13.79 -10.37 11.07
CA ARG A 258 -13.69 -11.19 12.30
C ARG A 258 -12.47 -12.11 12.35
N ARG A 259 -11.76 -12.31 11.24
CA ARG A 259 -10.49 -13.07 11.19
C ARG A 259 -9.26 -12.17 11.31
N MET A 260 -9.42 -10.85 11.18
CA MET A 260 -8.30 -9.90 11.32
C MET A 260 -7.94 -9.68 12.78
N SER A 261 -6.74 -9.18 13.04
CA SER A 261 -6.32 -8.79 14.39
C SER A 261 -7.25 -7.68 14.92
N PRO A 262 -7.90 -7.87 16.08
CA PRO A 262 -8.71 -6.83 16.70
C PRO A 262 -7.92 -5.55 16.99
N THR A 263 -6.67 -5.69 17.44
CA THR A 263 -5.73 -4.57 17.63
C THR A 263 -5.50 -3.81 16.34
N SER A 264 -5.22 -4.52 15.24
CA SER A 264 -4.98 -3.91 13.94
C SER A 264 -6.20 -3.20 13.39
N LEU A 265 -7.39 -3.79 13.52
CA LEU A 265 -8.64 -3.14 13.10
C LEU A 265 -8.88 -1.83 13.85
N PHE A 266 -8.68 -1.83 15.17
CA PHE A 266 -8.86 -0.63 16.01
C PHE A 266 -7.85 0.45 15.63
N VAL A 267 -6.56 0.10 15.56
CA VAL A 267 -5.48 1.03 15.18
C VAL A 267 -5.72 1.59 13.78
N THR A 268 -6.09 0.75 12.81
CA THR A 268 -6.37 1.17 11.44
C THR A 268 -7.55 2.16 11.40
N PHE A 269 -8.65 1.85 12.10
CA PHE A 269 -9.83 2.72 12.14
C PHE A 269 -9.48 4.12 12.67
N GLU A 270 -8.80 4.17 13.82
CA GLU A 270 -8.36 5.43 14.44
C GLU A 270 -7.33 6.18 13.59
N LEU A 271 -6.41 5.46 12.97
CA LEU A 271 -5.40 6.04 12.11
C LEU A 271 -6.02 6.73 10.89
N LEU A 272 -6.93 6.06 10.19
CA LEU A 272 -7.65 6.63 9.03
C LEU A 272 -8.51 7.83 9.44
N ARG A 273 -9.18 7.76 10.59
CA ARG A 273 -9.99 8.87 11.13
C ARG A 273 -9.13 10.11 11.40
N ARG A 274 -7.96 9.95 12.01
CA ARG A 274 -7.02 11.05 12.32
C ARG A 274 -6.33 11.57 11.07
N GLY A 275 -6.04 10.69 10.11
CA GLY A 275 -5.35 11.03 8.85
C GLY A 275 -6.20 11.83 7.87
N ALA A 276 -7.53 11.74 7.95
CA ALA A 276 -8.44 12.44 7.05
C ALA A 276 -8.23 13.96 6.99
N GLY A 277 -7.86 14.58 8.12
CA GLY A 277 -7.59 16.02 8.24
C GLY A 277 -6.11 16.38 8.27
N SER A 278 -5.19 15.42 8.11
CA SER A 278 -3.74 15.66 8.23
C SER A 278 -3.08 15.76 6.84
N ASP A 279 -1.97 16.47 6.73
CA ASP A 279 -1.09 16.38 5.56
C ASP A 279 -0.31 15.05 5.55
N LEU A 280 0.38 14.77 4.43
CA LEU A 280 1.11 13.52 4.26
C LEU A 280 2.26 13.39 5.28
N GLY A 281 2.99 14.48 5.56
CA GLY A 281 4.10 14.46 6.51
C GLY A 281 3.62 14.04 7.91
N ALA A 282 2.57 14.69 8.42
CA ALA A 282 1.97 14.35 9.71
C ALA A 282 1.39 12.92 9.75
N CYS A 283 0.90 12.40 8.61
CA CYS A 283 0.47 11.02 8.48
C CYS A 283 1.65 10.05 8.60
N LEU A 284 2.72 10.25 7.84
CA LEU A 284 3.92 9.41 7.84
C LEU A 284 4.63 9.42 9.21
N ASP A 285 4.70 10.58 9.88
CA ASP A 285 5.27 10.67 11.24
C ASP A 285 4.47 9.82 12.24
N ARG A 286 3.14 9.90 12.19
CA ARG A 286 2.23 9.11 13.03
C ARG A 286 2.34 7.61 12.72
N GLU A 287 2.40 7.26 11.44
CA GLU A 287 2.59 5.89 10.99
C GLU A 287 3.93 5.32 11.45
N LEU A 288 5.02 6.11 11.41
CA LEU A 288 6.33 5.68 11.92
C LEU A 288 6.31 5.37 13.42
N LEU A 289 5.65 6.23 14.21
CA LEU A 289 5.46 5.99 15.64
C LEU A 289 4.72 4.68 15.89
N LEU A 290 3.58 4.49 15.21
CA LEU A 290 2.75 3.29 15.32
C LEU A 290 3.47 2.05 14.80
N ALA A 291 4.20 2.12 13.69
CA ALA A 291 4.94 0.99 13.12
C ALA A 291 5.99 0.46 14.10
N CYS A 292 6.73 1.36 14.77
CA CYS A 292 7.70 0.98 15.79
C CYS A 292 7.05 0.31 17.03
N ARG A 293 5.81 0.67 17.36
CA ARG A 293 5.05 0.06 18.47
C ARG A 293 4.42 -1.27 18.05
N THR A 294 3.72 -1.28 16.92
CA THR A 294 3.05 -2.47 16.39
C THR A 294 4.04 -3.60 16.07
N ALA A 295 5.21 -3.28 15.52
CA ALA A 295 6.24 -4.30 15.24
C ALA A 295 6.73 -5.06 16.48
N ARG A 296 6.49 -4.54 17.70
CA ARG A 296 6.81 -5.20 18.98
C ARG A 296 5.63 -5.95 19.57
N ALA A 297 4.41 -5.72 19.05
CA ALA A 297 3.20 -6.31 19.57
C ALA A 297 3.07 -7.79 19.20
N HIS A 298 2.35 -8.54 20.05
CA HIS A 298 2.08 -9.95 19.85
C HIS A 298 1.48 -10.23 18.47
N ASP A 299 0.47 -9.46 18.09
CA ASP A 299 -0.31 -9.73 16.88
C ASP A 299 0.52 -9.58 15.60
N PHE A 300 1.47 -8.65 15.54
CA PHE A 300 2.40 -8.56 14.41
C PHE A 300 3.31 -9.78 14.32
N ILE A 301 3.89 -10.20 15.43
CA ILE A 301 4.78 -11.37 15.48
C ILE A 301 4.03 -12.63 15.05
N GLU A 302 2.82 -12.81 15.57
CA GLU A 302 1.95 -13.96 15.32
C GLU A 302 1.37 -13.93 13.90
N GLY A 303 0.84 -12.80 13.46
CA GLY A 303 0.25 -12.68 12.12
C GLY A 303 1.26 -12.94 11.02
N VAL A 304 2.47 -12.37 11.13
CA VAL A 304 3.55 -12.64 10.18
C VAL A 304 3.99 -14.10 10.24
N ARG A 305 4.02 -14.74 11.45
CA ARG A 305 4.26 -16.18 11.57
C ARG A 305 3.24 -16.95 10.74
N ALA A 306 1.97 -16.72 11.02
CA ALA A 306 0.88 -17.49 10.42
C ALA A 306 0.78 -17.30 8.89
N ALA A 307 0.99 -16.07 8.40
CA ALA A 307 0.83 -15.76 6.99
C ALA A 307 2.06 -16.10 6.14
N LEU A 308 3.27 -15.84 6.66
CA LEU A 308 4.48 -15.82 5.83
C LEU A 308 5.54 -16.86 6.25
N VAL A 309 5.59 -17.24 7.52
CA VAL A 309 6.61 -18.20 8.01
C VAL A 309 6.06 -19.62 7.96
N ASP A 310 5.08 -19.95 8.82
CA ASP A 310 4.48 -21.27 8.90
C ASP A 310 3.43 -21.51 7.80
N LYS A 311 2.81 -20.43 7.31
CA LYS A 311 1.79 -20.41 6.25
C LYS A 311 0.54 -21.25 6.58
N ASP A 312 0.28 -21.44 7.88
CA ASP A 312 -0.90 -22.14 8.38
C ASP A 312 -2.19 -21.27 8.30
N ARG A 313 -2.03 -19.95 8.13
CA ARG A 313 -3.12 -18.97 8.05
C ARG A 313 -4.07 -19.03 9.25
N ASN A 314 -3.55 -19.40 10.40
CA ASN A 314 -4.31 -19.57 11.64
C ASN A 314 -3.64 -18.77 12.77
N PRO A 315 -3.67 -17.43 12.71
CA PRO A 315 -3.10 -16.60 13.77
C PRO A 315 -3.93 -16.68 15.05
N ARG A 316 -3.26 -16.56 16.19
CA ARG A 316 -3.89 -16.47 17.51
C ARG A 316 -3.70 -15.04 18.02
N TRP A 317 -4.72 -14.23 17.80
CA TRP A 317 -4.70 -12.84 18.22
C TRP A 317 -4.77 -12.69 19.74
N SER A 318 -4.18 -11.61 20.27
CA SER A 318 -4.21 -11.31 21.71
C SER A 318 -3.99 -9.82 21.95
N PRO A 319 -4.94 -9.11 22.60
CA PRO A 319 -6.23 -9.62 23.10
C PRO A 319 -7.27 -9.87 22.01
N ASP A 320 -8.16 -10.83 22.24
CA ASP A 320 -9.32 -11.11 21.40
C ASP A 320 -10.50 -11.62 22.26
N PRO A 321 -11.60 -10.84 22.42
CA PRO A 321 -11.81 -9.48 21.92
C PRO A 321 -11.07 -8.40 22.73
N LEU A 322 -11.01 -7.18 22.15
CA LEU A 322 -10.50 -6.00 22.89
C LEU A 322 -11.46 -5.57 24.00
N THR A 323 -10.89 -5.33 25.19
CA THR A 323 -11.60 -4.66 26.29
C THR A 323 -11.50 -3.14 26.17
N ASP A 324 -12.22 -2.39 26.99
CA ASP A 324 -12.09 -0.94 27.04
C ASP A 324 -10.72 -0.49 27.56
N ALA A 325 -10.08 -1.28 28.43
CA ALA A 325 -8.71 -1.03 28.87
C ALA A 325 -7.71 -1.18 27.71
N ASP A 326 -7.86 -2.24 26.89
CA ASP A 326 -7.01 -2.43 25.71
C ASP A 326 -7.17 -1.28 24.71
N ARG A 327 -8.41 -0.82 24.48
CA ARG A 327 -8.67 0.33 23.61
C ARG A 327 -8.03 1.61 24.14
N ALA A 328 -8.10 1.86 25.43
CA ALA A 328 -7.46 3.02 26.06
C ALA A 328 -5.93 2.97 25.93
N GLU A 329 -5.32 1.80 26.10
CA GLU A 329 -3.89 1.58 25.85
C GLU A 329 -3.52 1.86 24.37
N LEU A 330 -4.27 1.29 23.42
CA LEU A 330 -4.04 1.49 22.00
C LEU A 330 -4.19 2.96 21.57
N LEU A 331 -5.11 3.71 22.18
CA LEU A 331 -5.21 5.16 21.94
C LEU A 331 -3.93 5.89 22.36
N SER A 332 -3.29 5.47 23.45
CA SER A 332 -2.01 6.04 23.90
C SER A 332 -0.85 5.79 22.91
N TRP A 333 -1.01 4.81 21.99
CA TRP A 333 -0.02 4.57 20.95
C TRP A 333 0.07 5.72 19.93
N PHE A 334 -0.93 6.55 19.85
CA PHE A 334 -0.95 7.73 18.98
C PHE A 334 -0.31 8.98 19.61
N ASP A 335 0.03 8.91 20.89
CA ASP A 335 0.66 10.01 21.62
C ASP A 335 2.19 9.85 21.54
N ALA A 336 2.91 10.97 21.29
CA ALA A 336 4.36 11.00 21.09
C ALA A 336 5.13 10.81 22.42
#